data_6896a5f9af8cae265dbe28638702c8db
#
_entry.id   6896a5f9af8cae265dbe28638702c8db
#
_cell.length_a   1.000
_cell.length_b   1.000
_cell.length_c   1.000
_cell.angle_alpha   90.00
_cell.angle_beta   90.00
_cell.angle_gamma   90.00
#
_symmetry.space_group_name_H-M   'P 1'
#
loop_
_entity.id
_entity.type
_entity.pdbx_description
1 polymer ?
#
loop_
_entity_poly.entity_id
_entity_poly.type
_entity_poly.pdbx_seq_one_letter_code
_entity_poly.pdbx_strand_id
1 'polypeptide(L)'
;MEEQGDTRLAAGFTAGDEECMAAVYRRWRPLVHALAGRSLGDEREAEDVTQQVFLAAWRGRGGYRPGPGGLGAWLTGITRHKVADALEARTRRARVVEAAARVCARARPEPEPGPERAVERVLLLGELARLPSAQQRVMRLAFYADLTQSQIAEHTGLPLGTVKSHMRRALHVLRRSLEPAVPQPIR
;
A
#
# COMPACT_ATOMS: atom_id res chain seq x y z
N MET A 1 18.74 6.28 -27.90
CA MET A 1 18.94 4.84 -28.18
C MET A 1 18.35 3.97 -27.07
N GLU A 2 18.42 4.34 -25.80
CA GLU A 2 17.79 3.60 -24.67
C GLU A 2 16.25 3.62 -24.73
N GLU A 3 15.63 4.73 -25.05
CA GLU A 3 14.18 4.88 -25.11
C GLU A 3 13.49 3.98 -26.14
N GLN A 4 14.14 3.74 -27.29
CA GLN A 4 13.65 2.81 -28.31
C GLN A 4 13.77 1.35 -27.85
N GLY A 5 14.82 1.00 -27.10
CA GLY A 5 14.99 -0.30 -26.50
C GLY A 5 13.90 -0.61 -25.48
N ASP A 6 13.55 0.37 -24.65
CA ASP A 6 12.51 0.24 -23.63
C ASP A 6 11.11 0.09 -24.21
N THR A 7 10.81 0.82 -25.29
CA THR A 7 9.53 0.71 -25.99
C THR A 7 9.35 -0.68 -26.63
N ARG A 8 10.41 -1.21 -27.26
CA ARG A 8 10.41 -2.55 -27.86
C ARG A 8 10.25 -3.65 -26.81
N LEU A 9 10.99 -3.51 -25.69
CA LEU A 9 10.90 -4.43 -24.56
C LEU A 9 9.50 -4.43 -23.94
N ALA A 10 8.89 -3.26 -23.78
CA ALA A 10 7.53 -3.13 -23.28
C ALA A 10 6.50 -3.75 -24.23
N ALA A 11 6.66 -3.60 -25.53
CA ALA A 11 5.78 -4.21 -26.51
C ALA A 11 5.84 -5.74 -26.47
N GLY A 12 7.05 -6.34 -26.44
CA GLY A 12 7.23 -7.78 -26.33
C GLY A 12 6.68 -8.31 -25.01
N PHE A 13 6.96 -7.63 -23.89
CA PHE A 13 6.40 -7.99 -22.59
C PHE A 13 4.86 -8.00 -22.60
N THR A 14 4.23 -6.99 -23.19
CA THR A 14 2.77 -6.90 -23.31
C THR A 14 2.20 -8.01 -24.20
N ALA A 15 2.92 -8.37 -25.26
CA ALA A 15 2.54 -9.47 -26.15
C ALA A 15 2.68 -10.86 -25.50
N GLY A 16 3.35 -10.95 -24.33
CA GLY A 16 3.53 -12.21 -23.64
C GLY A 16 4.80 -12.98 -24.05
N ASP A 17 5.78 -12.27 -24.59
CA ASP A 17 7.09 -12.83 -24.94
C ASP A 17 7.89 -13.15 -23.67
N GLU A 18 8.28 -14.41 -23.52
CA GLU A 18 9.00 -14.89 -22.33
C GLU A 18 10.43 -14.35 -22.25
N GLU A 19 11.10 -14.13 -23.39
CA GLU A 19 12.45 -13.54 -23.40
C GLU A 19 12.40 -12.07 -22.95
N CYS A 20 11.37 -11.33 -23.41
CA CYS A 20 11.08 -9.98 -22.95
C CYS A 20 10.75 -9.98 -21.46
N MET A 21 9.98 -10.95 -20.94
CA MET A 21 9.72 -11.07 -19.50
C MET A 21 11.01 -11.31 -18.72
N ALA A 22 11.87 -12.21 -19.17
CA ALA A 22 13.16 -12.47 -18.53
C ALA A 22 14.06 -11.21 -18.53
N ALA A 23 14.05 -10.44 -19.60
CA ALA A 23 14.78 -9.17 -19.68
C ALA A 23 14.21 -8.11 -18.74
N VAL A 24 12.88 -7.99 -18.66
CA VAL A 24 12.18 -7.11 -17.69
C VAL A 24 12.55 -7.52 -16.28
N TYR A 25 12.49 -8.80 -15.94
CA TYR A 25 12.85 -9.29 -14.61
C TYR A 25 14.31 -8.93 -14.26
N ARG A 26 15.28 -9.27 -15.10
CA ARG A 26 16.70 -8.97 -14.85
C ARG A 26 16.96 -7.48 -14.64
N ARG A 27 16.29 -6.63 -15.42
CA ARG A 27 16.51 -5.19 -15.38
C ARG A 27 15.91 -4.52 -14.13
N TRP A 28 14.70 -4.87 -13.75
CA TRP A 28 13.98 -4.17 -12.68
C TRP A 28 13.92 -4.92 -11.34
N ARG A 29 14.34 -6.20 -11.28
CA ARG A 29 14.41 -6.94 -10.01
C ARG A 29 15.20 -6.19 -8.93
N PRO A 30 16.38 -5.62 -9.20
CA PRO A 30 17.14 -4.90 -8.17
C PRO A 30 16.38 -3.69 -7.63
N LEU A 31 15.68 -2.94 -8.49
CA LEU A 31 14.86 -1.80 -8.08
C LEU A 31 13.67 -2.23 -7.23
N VAL A 32 12.91 -3.22 -7.70
CA VAL A 32 11.74 -3.74 -7.00
C VAL A 32 12.11 -4.28 -5.64
N HIS A 33 13.17 -5.11 -5.58
CA HIS A 33 13.68 -5.70 -4.34
C HIS A 33 14.17 -4.64 -3.35
N ALA A 34 14.93 -3.64 -3.82
CA ALA A 34 15.39 -2.55 -2.97
C ALA A 34 14.23 -1.69 -2.40
N LEU A 35 13.15 -1.49 -3.19
CA LEU A 35 11.96 -0.80 -2.71
C LEU A 35 11.21 -1.62 -1.66
N ALA A 36 11.04 -2.92 -1.89
CA ALA A 36 10.40 -3.83 -0.94
C ALA A 36 11.21 -3.93 0.35
N GLY A 37 12.52 -4.14 0.27
CA GLY A 37 13.41 -4.28 1.42
C GLY A 37 13.43 -3.04 2.32
N ARG A 38 13.49 -1.84 1.72
CA ARG A 38 13.40 -0.58 2.50
C ARG A 38 12.09 -0.40 3.24
N SER A 39 11.00 -0.91 2.68
CA SER A 39 9.67 -0.72 3.26
C SER A 39 9.33 -1.79 4.31
N LEU A 40 9.80 -3.03 4.11
CA LEU A 40 9.43 -4.18 4.95
C LEU A 40 10.47 -4.42 6.06
N GLY A 41 11.74 -4.07 5.82
CA GLY A 41 12.84 -4.30 6.78
C GLY A 41 13.17 -5.78 6.99
N ASP A 42 12.64 -6.68 6.17
CA ASP A 42 12.86 -8.12 6.19
C ASP A 42 13.19 -8.61 4.78
N GLU A 43 14.33 -9.30 4.64
CA GLU A 43 14.86 -9.74 3.36
C GLU A 43 14.01 -10.84 2.71
N ARG A 44 13.44 -11.74 3.52
CA ARG A 44 12.57 -12.82 3.03
C ARG A 44 11.24 -12.27 2.54
N GLU A 45 10.62 -11.38 3.33
CA GLU A 45 9.39 -10.69 2.92
C GLU A 45 9.64 -9.85 1.65
N ALA A 46 10.79 -9.21 1.52
CA ALA A 46 11.16 -8.44 0.33
C ALA A 46 11.29 -9.32 -0.91
N GLU A 47 11.90 -10.50 -0.80
CA GLU A 47 11.99 -11.45 -1.90
C GLU A 47 10.61 -11.98 -2.31
N ASP A 48 9.77 -12.35 -1.33
CA ASP A 48 8.40 -12.82 -1.59
C ASP A 48 7.58 -11.75 -2.30
N VAL A 49 7.66 -10.49 -1.84
CA VAL A 49 6.98 -9.35 -2.49
C VAL A 49 7.54 -9.12 -3.89
N THR A 50 8.85 -9.25 -4.08
CA THR A 50 9.48 -9.11 -5.40
C THR A 50 8.91 -10.13 -6.38
N GLN A 51 8.82 -11.39 -6.02
CA GLN A 51 8.21 -12.43 -6.85
C GLN A 51 6.73 -12.12 -7.15
N GLN A 52 5.96 -11.71 -6.15
CA GLN A 52 4.55 -11.34 -6.32
C GLN A 52 4.36 -10.16 -7.27
N VAL A 53 5.27 -9.18 -7.26
CA VAL A 53 5.24 -8.04 -8.18
C VAL A 53 5.36 -8.50 -9.62
N PHE A 54 6.37 -9.33 -9.93
CA PHE A 54 6.58 -9.82 -11.30
C PHE A 54 5.47 -10.77 -11.76
N LEU A 55 4.94 -11.62 -10.88
CA LEU A 55 3.76 -12.43 -11.18
C LEU A 55 2.53 -11.58 -11.47
N ALA A 56 2.29 -10.55 -10.68
CA ALA A 56 1.18 -9.62 -10.89
C ALA A 56 1.37 -8.82 -12.19
N ALA A 57 2.60 -8.38 -12.47
CA ALA A 57 2.93 -7.70 -13.72
C ALA A 57 2.69 -8.59 -14.94
N TRP A 58 3.13 -9.84 -14.88
CA TRP A 58 2.90 -10.79 -15.97
C TRP A 58 1.43 -11.07 -16.23
N ARG A 59 0.66 -11.30 -15.18
CA ARG A 59 -0.80 -11.51 -15.29
C ARG A 59 -1.53 -10.28 -15.78
N GLY A 60 -1.09 -9.10 -15.33
CA GLY A 60 -1.68 -7.80 -15.65
C GLY A 60 -1.12 -7.13 -16.92
N ARG A 61 -0.20 -7.77 -17.65
CA ARG A 61 0.54 -7.17 -18.77
C ARG A 61 -0.34 -6.55 -19.87
N GLY A 62 -1.48 -7.18 -20.14
CA GLY A 62 -2.44 -6.64 -21.13
C GLY A 62 -3.10 -5.32 -20.70
N GLY A 63 -3.05 -4.99 -19.42
CA GLY A 63 -3.52 -3.72 -18.86
C GLY A 63 -2.46 -2.61 -18.82
N TYR A 64 -1.21 -2.91 -19.16
CA TYR A 64 -0.15 -1.90 -19.22
C TYR A 64 -0.48 -0.86 -20.30
N ARG A 65 -0.30 0.40 -19.94
CA ARG A 65 -0.40 1.53 -20.88
C ARG A 65 0.89 2.34 -20.78
N PRO A 66 1.59 2.55 -21.91
CA PRO A 66 2.76 3.42 -21.93
C PRO A 66 2.43 4.79 -21.33
N GLY A 67 3.31 5.28 -20.47
CA GLY A 67 3.17 6.56 -19.81
C GLY A 67 4.54 7.06 -19.34
N PRO A 68 4.61 8.25 -18.71
CA PRO A 68 5.84 8.78 -18.17
C PRO A 68 6.52 7.78 -17.22
N GLY A 69 7.80 7.48 -17.48
CA GLY A 69 8.59 6.51 -16.69
C GLY A 69 8.44 5.04 -17.11
N GLY A 70 7.64 4.73 -18.14
CA GLY A 70 7.61 3.43 -18.78
C GLY A 70 7.27 2.25 -17.85
N LEU A 71 7.82 1.07 -18.18
CA LEU A 71 7.63 -0.16 -17.38
C LEU A 71 8.16 -0.03 -15.95
N GLY A 72 9.25 0.70 -15.73
CA GLY A 72 9.81 0.90 -14.39
C GLY A 72 8.85 1.61 -13.45
N ALA A 73 8.19 2.67 -13.89
CA ALA A 73 7.20 3.39 -13.10
C ALA A 73 5.96 2.53 -12.81
N TRP A 74 5.52 1.73 -13.80
CA TRP A 74 4.40 0.83 -13.63
C TRP A 74 4.71 -0.31 -12.63
N LEU A 75 5.89 -0.93 -12.72
CA LEU A 75 6.36 -1.93 -11.76
C LEU A 75 6.51 -1.35 -10.35
N THR A 76 7.00 -0.10 -10.23
CA THR A 76 7.05 0.62 -8.95
C THR A 76 5.66 0.80 -8.35
N GLY A 77 4.65 1.09 -9.19
CA GLY A 77 3.26 1.14 -8.76
C GLY A 77 2.76 -0.18 -8.18
N ILE A 78 3.03 -1.29 -8.89
CA ILE A 78 2.67 -2.65 -8.42
C ILE A 78 3.42 -2.97 -7.12
N THR A 79 4.72 -2.60 -7.03
CA THR A 79 5.54 -2.82 -5.82
C THR A 79 4.93 -2.14 -4.60
N ARG A 80 4.52 -0.87 -4.72
CA ARG A 80 3.88 -0.14 -3.62
C ARG A 80 2.59 -0.82 -3.14
N HIS A 81 1.78 -1.34 -4.06
CA HIS A 81 0.57 -2.08 -3.68
C HIS A 81 0.91 -3.37 -2.96
N LYS A 82 1.89 -4.14 -3.47
CA LYS A 82 2.29 -5.42 -2.84
C LYS A 82 2.94 -5.23 -1.48
N VAL A 83 3.74 -4.18 -1.31
CA VAL A 83 4.30 -3.79 0.00
C VAL A 83 3.17 -3.43 0.98
N ALA A 84 2.18 -2.64 0.56
CA ALA A 84 1.04 -2.30 1.40
C ALA A 84 0.26 -3.56 1.82
N ASP A 85 -0.03 -4.47 0.88
CA ASP A 85 -0.69 -5.75 1.16
C ASP A 85 0.10 -6.59 2.19
N ALA A 86 1.44 -6.63 2.07
CA ALA A 86 2.32 -7.36 3.00
C ALA A 86 2.31 -6.75 4.41
N LEU A 87 2.39 -5.42 4.53
CA LEU A 87 2.31 -4.71 5.80
C LEU A 87 0.95 -4.89 6.48
N GLU A 88 -0.14 -4.85 5.72
CA GLU A 88 -1.48 -5.15 6.22
C GLU A 88 -1.58 -6.60 6.73
N ALA A 89 -1.06 -7.56 5.96
CA ALA A 89 -1.04 -8.96 6.36
C ALA A 89 -0.21 -9.20 7.64
N ARG A 90 0.93 -8.50 7.77
CA ARG A 90 1.77 -8.53 8.98
C ARG A 90 1.02 -7.99 10.20
N THR A 91 0.36 -6.84 10.06
CA THR A 91 -0.45 -6.23 11.11
C THR A 91 -1.61 -7.14 11.53
N ARG A 92 -2.27 -7.77 10.55
CA ARG A 92 -3.36 -8.73 10.82
C ARG A 92 -2.87 -9.96 11.57
N ARG A 93 -1.72 -10.53 11.17
CA ARG A 93 -1.11 -11.66 11.89
C ARG A 93 -0.74 -11.29 13.32
N ALA A 94 -0.13 -10.11 13.53
CA ALA A 94 0.21 -9.63 14.87
C ALA A 94 -1.02 -9.49 15.77
N ARG A 95 -2.13 -8.96 15.25
CA ARG A 95 -3.41 -8.85 15.99
C ARG A 95 -4.01 -10.21 16.32
N VAL A 96 -3.93 -11.20 15.42
CA VAL A 96 -4.41 -12.57 15.68
C VAL A 96 -3.57 -13.23 16.77
N VAL A 97 -2.24 -13.11 16.71
CA VAL A 97 -1.34 -13.63 17.75
C VAL A 97 -1.61 -12.95 19.08
N GLU A 98 -1.79 -11.63 19.09
CA GLU A 98 -2.12 -10.86 20.29
C GLU A 98 -3.51 -11.25 20.86
N ALA A 99 -4.50 -11.43 20.03
CA ALA A 99 -5.82 -11.92 20.46
C ALA A 99 -5.76 -13.33 21.03
N ALA A 100 -4.98 -14.23 20.41
CA ALA A 100 -4.76 -15.58 20.94
C ALA A 100 -3.99 -15.53 22.27
N ALA A 101 -2.98 -14.68 22.39
CA ALA A 101 -2.26 -14.47 23.63
C ALA A 101 -3.15 -13.91 24.75
N ARG A 102 -4.09 -13.01 24.43
CA ARG A 102 -5.10 -12.48 25.38
C ARG A 102 -6.06 -13.54 25.87
N VAL A 103 -6.44 -14.49 25.02
CA VAL A 103 -7.27 -15.63 25.43
C VAL A 103 -6.52 -16.55 26.39
N CYS A 104 -5.21 -16.74 26.18
CA CYS A 104 -4.35 -17.51 27.08
C CYS A 104 -3.94 -16.72 28.34
N ALA A 105 -3.88 -15.37 28.28
CA ALA A 105 -3.40 -14.49 29.34
C ALA A 105 -4.51 -13.78 30.11
N ARG A 106 -5.64 -14.43 30.34
CA ARG A 106 -6.78 -13.90 31.15
C ARG A 106 -6.44 -13.50 32.59
N ALA A 107 -5.15 -13.25 32.91
CA ALA A 107 -4.65 -12.91 34.24
C ALA A 107 -3.70 -11.70 34.29
N ARG A 108 -3.56 -10.88 33.24
CA ARG A 108 -2.72 -9.69 33.37
C ARG A 108 -3.39 -8.47 32.73
N PRO A 109 -3.60 -7.36 33.50
CA PRO A 109 -4.11 -6.12 32.91
C PRO A 109 -3.09 -5.58 31.88
N GLU A 110 -3.59 -5.18 30.70
CA GLU A 110 -2.74 -4.49 29.71
C GLU A 110 -2.21 -3.18 30.29
N PRO A 111 -0.94 -2.82 29.99
CA PRO A 111 -0.50 -1.46 30.21
C PRO A 111 -1.34 -0.53 29.34
N GLU A 112 -2.04 0.39 29.97
CA GLU A 112 -2.74 1.49 29.31
C GLU A 112 -1.79 2.19 28.31
N PRO A 113 -2.23 2.51 27.08
CA PRO A 113 -1.39 3.26 26.17
C PRO A 113 -1.04 4.60 26.81
N GLY A 114 0.27 4.88 26.90
CA GLY A 114 0.76 6.10 27.54
C GLY A 114 0.04 7.36 27.03
N PRO A 115 -0.02 8.43 27.84
CA PRO A 115 -0.81 9.62 27.56
C PRO A 115 -0.55 10.24 26.19
N GLU A 116 0.67 10.12 25.65
CA GLU A 116 1.02 10.60 24.31
C GLU A 116 0.26 9.88 23.19
N ARG A 117 0.18 8.54 23.26
CA ARG A 117 -0.59 7.75 22.26
C ARG A 117 -2.09 7.94 22.38
N ALA A 118 -2.59 8.25 23.58
CA ALA A 118 -3.98 8.58 23.79
C ALA A 118 -4.32 9.94 23.14
N VAL A 119 -3.47 10.93 23.26
CA VAL A 119 -3.62 12.25 22.62
C VAL A 119 -3.54 12.13 21.09
N GLU A 120 -2.55 11.42 20.55
CA GLU A 120 -2.44 11.17 19.10
C GLU A 120 -3.68 10.46 18.55
N ARG A 121 -4.21 9.49 19.30
CA ARG A 121 -5.44 8.79 18.91
C ARG A 121 -6.66 9.70 18.90
N VAL A 122 -6.80 10.58 19.88
CA VAL A 122 -7.90 11.57 19.97
C VAL A 122 -7.80 12.57 18.83
N LEU A 123 -6.61 13.07 18.52
CA LEU A 123 -6.37 13.98 17.40
C LEU A 123 -6.72 13.33 16.07
N LEU A 124 -6.27 12.09 15.84
CA LEU A 124 -6.59 11.34 14.63
C LEU A 124 -8.09 11.08 14.47
N LEU A 125 -8.77 10.73 15.55
CA LEU A 125 -10.23 10.54 15.55
C LEU A 125 -10.97 11.85 15.26
N GLY A 126 -10.49 12.97 15.78
CA GLY A 126 -11.01 14.30 15.48
C GLY A 126 -10.89 14.66 14.00
N GLU A 127 -9.74 14.41 13.40
CA GLU A 127 -9.50 14.66 11.96
C GLU A 127 -10.31 13.72 11.07
N LEU A 128 -10.46 12.45 11.46
CA LEU A 128 -11.34 11.51 10.77
C LEU A 128 -12.81 11.97 10.79
N ALA A 129 -13.26 12.56 11.90
CA ALA A 129 -14.63 13.06 12.02
C ALA A 129 -14.90 14.29 11.12
N ARG A 130 -13.88 15.01 10.70
CA ARG A 130 -13.99 16.16 9.77
C ARG A 130 -14.06 15.76 8.30
N LEU A 131 -13.76 14.51 7.95
CA LEU A 131 -13.86 14.04 6.58
C LEU A 131 -15.31 14.01 6.10
N PRO A 132 -15.59 14.20 4.79
CA PRO A 132 -16.90 13.94 4.22
C PRO A 132 -17.39 12.52 4.53
N SER A 133 -18.67 12.33 4.80
CA SER A 133 -19.26 11.08 5.30
C SER A 133 -18.89 9.84 4.47
N ALA A 134 -18.84 9.97 3.15
CA ALA A 134 -18.44 8.87 2.26
C ALA A 134 -16.96 8.47 2.44
N GLN A 135 -16.07 9.46 2.62
CA GLN A 135 -14.66 9.21 2.87
C GLN A 135 -14.46 8.61 4.27
N GLN A 136 -15.15 9.16 5.27
CA GLN A 136 -15.14 8.64 6.64
C GLN A 136 -15.59 7.17 6.69
N ARG A 137 -16.68 6.82 5.99
CA ARG A 137 -17.19 5.44 5.92
C ARG A 137 -16.15 4.49 5.33
N VAL A 138 -15.54 4.85 4.20
CA VAL A 138 -14.51 4.04 3.54
C VAL A 138 -13.28 3.88 4.45
N MET A 139 -12.82 4.95 5.11
CA MET A 139 -11.69 4.90 6.04
C MET A 139 -12.00 4.03 7.26
N ARG A 140 -13.21 4.12 7.83
CA ARG A 140 -13.63 3.25 8.94
C ARG A 140 -13.61 1.78 8.56
N LEU A 141 -14.14 1.42 7.40
CA LEU A 141 -14.15 0.03 6.92
C LEU A 141 -12.73 -0.47 6.67
N ALA A 142 -11.83 0.36 6.15
CA ALA A 142 -10.44 -0.01 5.92
C ALA A 142 -9.66 -0.21 7.23
N PHE A 143 -9.81 0.70 8.22
CA PHE A 143 -8.95 0.73 9.41
C PHE A 143 -9.53 0.02 10.64
N TYR A 144 -10.85 -0.05 10.77
CA TYR A 144 -11.46 -0.71 11.93
C TYR A 144 -12.02 -2.10 11.61
N ALA A 145 -12.49 -2.31 10.37
CA ALA A 145 -12.99 -3.60 9.92
C ALA A 145 -11.97 -4.40 9.10
N ASP A 146 -10.77 -3.83 8.90
CA ASP A 146 -9.67 -4.43 8.12
C ASP A 146 -10.07 -4.93 6.72
N LEU A 147 -11.04 -4.25 6.09
CA LEU A 147 -11.51 -4.64 4.77
C LEU A 147 -10.58 -4.11 3.67
N THR A 148 -10.29 -4.95 2.69
CA THR A 148 -9.60 -4.53 1.47
C THR A 148 -10.49 -3.59 0.64
N GLN A 149 -9.90 -2.81 -0.25
CA GLN A 149 -10.65 -1.90 -1.13
C GLN A 149 -11.72 -2.61 -1.97
N SER A 150 -11.46 -3.84 -2.39
CA SER A 150 -12.42 -4.68 -3.10
C SER A 150 -13.58 -5.10 -2.20
N GLN A 151 -13.29 -5.53 -0.97
CA GLN A 151 -14.31 -5.87 0.03
C GLN A 151 -15.13 -4.65 0.44
N ILE A 152 -14.50 -3.47 0.55
CA ILE A 152 -15.20 -2.20 0.81
C ILE A 152 -16.15 -1.88 -0.36
N ALA A 153 -15.69 -2.06 -1.61
CA ALA A 153 -16.53 -1.84 -2.78
C ALA A 153 -17.76 -2.77 -2.77
N GLU A 154 -17.56 -4.05 -2.48
CA GLU A 154 -18.63 -5.04 -2.34
C GLU A 154 -19.57 -4.71 -1.18
N HIS A 155 -19.01 -4.41 0.01
CA HIS A 155 -19.78 -4.08 1.21
C HIS A 155 -20.59 -2.78 1.09
N THR A 156 -20.09 -1.79 0.37
CA THR A 156 -20.72 -0.46 0.24
C THR A 156 -21.57 -0.31 -1.01
N GLY A 157 -21.43 -1.21 -1.99
CA GLY A 157 -22.03 -1.10 -3.32
C GLY A 157 -21.38 -0.01 -4.20
N LEU A 158 -20.27 0.59 -3.76
CA LEU A 158 -19.56 1.61 -4.50
C LEU A 158 -18.61 0.97 -5.53
N PRO A 159 -18.45 1.56 -6.73
CA PRO A 159 -17.43 1.13 -7.67
C PRO A 159 -16.03 1.18 -7.02
N LEU A 160 -15.18 0.17 -7.29
CA LEU A 160 -13.82 0.10 -6.75
C LEU A 160 -13.00 1.37 -7.02
N GLY A 161 -13.17 2.00 -8.19
CA GLY A 161 -12.53 3.27 -8.53
C GLY A 161 -12.97 4.42 -7.60
N THR A 162 -14.24 4.40 -7.16
CA THR A 162 -14.79 5.38 -6.20
C THR A 162 -14.20 5.16 -4.81
N VAL A 163 -14.12 3.92 -4.35
CA VAL A 163 -13.47 3.56 -3.08
C VAL A 163 -12.01 4.03 -3.07
N LYS A 164 -11.25 3.71 -4.13
CA LYS A 164 -9.86 4.18 -4.28
C LYS A 164 -9.73 5.71 -4.22
N SER A 165 -10.65 6.41 -4.89
CA SER A 165 -10.67 7.88 -4.91
C SER A 165 -10.99 8.47 -3.54
N HIS A 166 -11.94 7.88 -2.80
CA HIS A 166 -12.28 8.30 -1.44
C HIS A 166 -11.11 8.08 -0.47
N MET A 167 -10.48 6.92 -0.51
CA MET A 167 -9.31 6.64 0.32
C MET A 167 -8.15 7.61 0.04
N ARG A 168 -7.82 7.84 -1.23
CA ARG A 168 -6.74 8.75 -1.61
C ARG A 168 -6.99 10.18 -1.12
N ARG A 169 -8.21 10.69 -1.28
CA ARG A 169 -8.58 12.05 -0.81
C ARG A 169 -8.54 12.13 0.71
N ALA A 170 -9.09 11.15 1.40
CA ALA A 170 -9.07 11.09 2.85
C ALA A 170 -7.64 11.08 3.41
N LEU A 171 -6.77 10.22 2.88
CA LEU A 171 -5.36 10.16 3.29
C LEU A 171 -4.62 11.47 2.99
N HIS A 172 -4.94 12.13 1.89
CA HIS A 172 -4.34 13.44 1.57
C HIS A 172 -4.73 14.52 2.59
N VAL A 173 -6.00 14.57 2.98
CA VAL A 173 -6.50 15.51 4.00
C VAL A 173 -5.85 15.21 5.35
N LEU A 174 -5.87 13.96 5.80
CA LEU A 174 -5.27 13.55 7.07
C LEU A 174 -3.77 13.83 7.13
N ARG A 175 -3.04 13.57 6.03
CA ARG A 175 -1.62 13.88 5.97
C ARG A 175 -1.33 15.36 6.15
N ARG A 176 -2.11 16.23 5.50
CA ARG A 176 -1.96 17.69 5.66
C ARG A 176 -2.28 18.18 7.08
N SER A 177 -3.27 17.57 7.74
CA SER A 177 -3.65 17.94 9.10
C SER A 177 -2.66 17.46 10.15
N LEU A 178 -1.90 16.39 9.85
CA LEU A 178 -0.92 15.79 10.76
C LEU A 178 0.53 16.24 10.47
N GLU A 179 0.79 16.93 9.36
CA GLU A 179 2.09 17.57 9.13
C GLU A 179 2.24 18.72 10.14
N PRO A 180 3.29 18.69 11.01
CA PRO A 180 3.55 19.80 11.92
C PRO A 180 3.74 21.06 11.08
N ALA A 181 3.07 22.14 11.45
CA ALA A 181 3.27 23.44 10.85
C ALA A 181 4.76 23.80 10.98
N VAL A 182 5.50 23.72 9.88
CA VAL A 182 6.89 24.20 9.84
C VAL A 182 6.83 25.68 10.15
N PRO A 183 7.44 26.18 11.26
CA PRO A 183 7.45 27.60 11.54
C PRO A 183 8.15 28.31 10.37
N GLN A 184 7.46 29.23 9.72
CA GLN A 184 8.09 30.10 8.74
C GLN A 184 9.16 30.94 9.44
N PRO A 185 10.38 31.06 8.91
CA PRO A 185 11.36 31.98 9.47
C PRO A 185 10.82 33.40 9.41
N ILE A 186 10.75 34.01 10.57
CA ILE A 186 10.40 35.42 10.73
C ILE A 186 11.44 36.23 9.96
N ARG A 187 11.00 37.01 8.97
CA ARG A 187 11.83 38.00 8.29
C ARG A 187 11.99 39.24 9.17
#